data_a3c485d4e94f9439bfded05a85dce24c
#
_entry.id   a3c485d4e94f9439bfded05a85dce24c
#
_cell.length_a   1.000
_cell.length_b   1.000
_cell.length_c   1.000
_cell.angle_alpha   90.00
_cell.angle_beta   90.00
_cell.angle_gamma   90.00
#
_symmetry.space_group_name_H-M   'P 1'
#
loop_
_entity.id
_entity.type
_entity.pdbx_description
1 polymer ?
#
loop_
_entity_poly.entity_id
_entity_poly.type
_entity_poly.pdbx_seq_one_letter_code
_entity_poly.pdbx_strand_id
1 'polypeptide(L)'
;MASAAKSESIEWEPALVQRACGGDMRAFERLYRQHIGSVYGLCLRMTRDPTAAEDCAQEAFLNAWRALKRFETRSSFGTWLHRIAVNVVLSRRRKAAAQVELPPLPADPDEESAEAPGEWTLDTPVEVREIEAAVAGLPEGARDAVVLCAIYGYSHPEAAQMLGVAEGTCKAQLHRARALLRARLEPESHP
;
A
#
# COMPACT_ATOMS: atom_id res chain seq x y z
N MET A 1 -16.95 -22.13 -36.50
CA MET A 1 -17.47 -20.94 -35.82
C MET A 1 -16.36 -20.38 -34.96
N ALA A 2 -15.69 -19.34 -35.45
CA ALA A 2 -14.54 -18.75 -34.80
C ALA A 2 -15.02 -17.84 -33.69
N SER A 3 -14.63 -18.15 -32.46
CA SER A 3 -14.79 -17.30 -31.27
C SER A 3 -13.89 -16.08 -31.44
N ALA A 4 -14.50 -14.93 -31.69
CA ALA A 4 -13.83 -13.64 -31.70
C ALA A 4 -13.37 -13.34 -30.26
N ALA A 5 -12.13 -13.67 -29.95
CA ALA A 5 -11.43 -13.06 -28.82
C ALA A 5 -11.34 -11.56 -29.12
N LYS A 6 -12.25 -10.80 -28.51
CA LYS A 6 -12.30 -9.35 -28.61
C LYS A 6 -11.02 -8.85 -27.96
N SER A 7 -10.03 -8.48 -28.78
CA SER A 7 -8.84 -7.74 -28.37
C SER A 7 -9.34 -6.52 -27.60
N GLU A 8 -9.26 -6.56 -26.26
CA GLU A 8 -9.48 -5.37 -25.44
C GLU A 8 -8.32 -4.42 -25.77
N SER A 9 -8.58 -3.49 -26.67
CA SER A 9 -7.67 -2.39 -26.94
C SER A 9 -7.38 -1.71 -25.60
N ILE A 10 -6.07 -1.61 -25.27
CA ILE A 10 -5.61 -0.89 -24.08
C ILE A 10 -6.07 0.55 -24.25
N GLU A 11 -7.19 0.87 -23.62
CA GLU A 11 -7.73 2.23 -23.64
C GLU A 11 -6.86 3.09 -22.71
N TRP A 12 -6.46 4.26 -23.19
CA TRP A 12 -5.61 5.19 -22.47
C TRP A 12 -6.24 5.62 -21.13
N GLU A 13 -5.53 5.46 -20.02
CA GLU A 13 -6.04 5.66 -18.66
C GLU A 13 -6.76 7.01 -18.46
N PRO A 14 -6.24 8.17 -18.91
CA PRO A 14 -6.94 9.44 -18.76
C PRO A 14 -8.31 9.49 -19.45
N ALA A 15 -8.51 8.78 -20.58
CA ALA A 15 -9.82 8.69 -21.21
C ALA A 15 -10.79 7.85 -20.37
N LEU A 16 -10.32 6.76 -19.77
CA LEU A 16 -11.10 5.97 -18.83
C LEU A 16 -11.51 6.80 -17.60
N VAL A 17 -10.58 7.56 -17.05
CA VAL A 17 -10.83 8.44 -15.91
C VAL A 17 -11.89 9.48 -16.25
N GLN A 18 -11.78 10.16 -17.39
CA GLN A 18 -12.74 11.15 -17.83
C GLN A 18 -14.16 10.57 -17.98
N ARG A 19 -14.28 9.39 -18.60
CA ARG A 19 -15.56 8.69 -18.73
C ARG A 19 -16.13 8.27 -17.39
N ALA A 20 -15.29 7.73 -16.51
CA ALA A 20 -15.69 7.32 -15.16
C ALA A 20 -16.14 8.53 -14.32
N CYS A 21 -15.49 9.70 -14.44
CA CYS A 21 -15.96 10.96 -13.84
C CYS A 21 -17.36 11.36 -14.34
N GLY A 22 -17.68 11.04 -15.59
CA GLY A 22 -19.02 11.20 -16.17
C GLY A 22 -20.05 10.15 -15.71
N GLY A 23 -19.66 9.20 -14.86
CA GLY A 23 -20.54 8.15 -14.33
C GLY A 23 -20.52 6.84 -15.13
N ASP A 24 -19.61 6.68 -16.09
CA ASP A 24 -19.46 5.42 -16.84
C ASP A 24 -18.87 4.31 -15.95
N MET A 25 -19.75 3.43 -15.49
CA MET A 25 -19.40 2.29 -14.64
C MET A 25 -18.42 1.31 -15.33
N ARG A 26 -18.53 1.14 -16.65
CA ARG A 26 -17.63 0.23 -17.38
C ARG A 26 -16.22 0.79 -17.47
N ALA A 27 -16.09 2.12 -17.60
CA ALA A 27 -14.79 2.77 -17.55
C ALA A 27 -14.15 2.63 -16.14
N PHE A 28 -14.94 2.79 -15.07
CA PHE A 28 -14.46 2.56 -13.72
C PHE A 28 -14.08 1.10 -13.44
N GLU A 29 -14.85 0.14 -13.95
CA GLU A 29 -14.50 -1.29 -13.86
C GLU A 29 -13.14 -1.59 -14.49
N ARG A 30 -12.81 -0.96 -15.62
CA ARG A 30 -11.49 -1.11 -16.23
C ARG A 30 -10.39 -0.50 -15.36
N LEU A 31 -10.60 0.68 -14.80
CA LEU A 31 -9.67 1.30 -13.84
C LEU A 31 -9.47 0.41 -12.61
N TYR A 32 -10.55 -0.18 -12.09
CA TYR A 32 -10.49 -1.16 -11.01
C TYR A 32 -9.57 -2.32 -11.36
N ARG A 33 -9.79 -2.98 -12.50
CA ARG A 33 -8.98 -4.11 -12.94
C ARG A 33 -7.50 -3.76 -13.15
N GLN A 34 -7.21 -2.54 -13.61
CA GLN A 34 -5.84 -2.07 -13.80
C GLN A 34 -5.11 -1.82 -12.48
N HIS A 35 -5.81 -1.36 -11.45
CA HIS A 35 -5.19 -0.87 -10.21
C HIS A 35 -5.37 -1.79 -9.01
N ILE A 36 -6.27 -2.78 -9.04
CA ILE A 36 -6.59 -3.60 -7.85
C ILE A 36 -5.36 -4.32 -7.30
N GLY A 37 -4.52 -4.89 -8.17
CA GLY A 37 -3.29 -5.58 -7.74
C GLY A 37 -2.32 -4.66 -7.00
N SER A 38 -2.14 -3.43 -7.50
CA SER A 38 -1.27 -2.43 -6.87
C SER A 38 -1.83 -1.93 -5.53
N VAL A 39 -3.13 -1.64 -5.48
CA VAL A 39 -3.81 -1.19 -4.25
C VAL A 39 -3.83 -2.28 -3.19
N TYR A 40 -4.17 -3.51 -3.58
CA TYR A 40 -4.13 -4.65 -2.66
C TYR A 40 -2.73 -4.88 -2.10
N GLY A 41 -1.71 -4.89 -2.98
CA GLY A 41 -0.31 -5.04 -2.58
C GLY A 41 0.16 -3.95 -1.62
N LEU A 42 -0.27 -2.69 -1.83
CA LEU A 42 -0.04 -1.59 -0.91
C LEU A 42 -0.68 -1.84 0.47
N CYS A 43 -1.97 -2.18 0.47
CA CYS A 43 -2.70 -2.48 1.69
C CYS A 43 -2.09 -3.67 2.43
N LEU A 44 -1.73 -4.74 1.73
CA LEU A 44 -1.13 -5.94 2.32
C LEU A 44 0.21 -5.64 3.03
N ARG A 45 1.10 -4.90 2.36
CA ARG A 45 2.39 -4.50 2.96
C ARG A 45 2.21 -3.59 4.18
N MET A 46 1.21 -2.74 4.17
CA MET A 46 0.92 -1.87 5.33
C MET A 46 0.22 -2.63 6.46
N THR A 47 -0.78 -3.46 6.19
CA THR A 47 -1.58 -4.17 7.22
C THR A 47 -0.92 -5.45 7.71
N ARG A 48 -0.16 -6.16 6.87
CA ARG A 48 0.38 -7.52 7.07
C ARG A 48 -0.70 -8.60 7.29
N ASP A 49 -1.94 -8.29 6.97
CA ASP A 49 -3.09 -9.16 7.12
C ASP A 49 -3.86 -9.19 5.80
N PRO A 50 -3.94 -10.34 5.12
CA PRO A 50 -4.64 -10.46 3.84
C PRO A 50 -6.10 -10.04 3.90
N THR A 51 -6.81 -10.42 4.97
CA THR A 51 -8.23 -10.07 5.15
C THR A 51 -8.40 -8.57 5.33
N ALA A 52 -7.57 -7.95 6.18
CA ALA A 52 -7.57 -6.51 6.36
C ALA A 52 -7.16 -5.77 5.07
N ALA A 53 -6.25 -6.34 4.28
CA ALA A 53 -5.82 -5.76 3.02
C ALA A 53 -6.93 -5.77 1.97
N GLU A 54 -7.69 -6.88 1.85
CA GLU A 54 -8.85 -6.97 0.98
C GLU A 54 -9.92 -5.95 1.35
N ASP A 55 -10.29 -5.88 2.63
CA ASP A 55 -11.26 -4.91 3.14
C ASP A 55 -10.83 -3.46 2.83
N CYS A 56 -9.55 -3.14 3.10
CA CYS A 56 -9.01 -1.81 2.83
C CYS A 56 -9.00 -1.48 1.33
N ALA A 57 -8.64 -2.44 0.48
CA ALA A 57 -8.64 -2.25 -0.96
C ALA A 57 -10.07 -2.02 -1.49
N GLN A 58 -11.04 -2.82 -1.06
CA GLN A 58 -12.46 -2.64 -1.42
C GLN A 58 -12.97 -1.26 -0.96
N GLU A 59 -12.72 -0.89 0.29
CA GLU A 59 -13.13 0.41 0.83
C GLU A 59 -12.46 1.57 0.06
N ALA A 60 -11.18 1.43 -0.31
CA ALA A 60 -10.48 2.43 -1.09
C ALA A 60 -11.14 2.67 -2.46
N PHE A 61 -11.53 1.61 -3.18
CA PHE A 61 -12.23 1.74 -4.45
C PHE A 61 -13.64 2.31 -4.30
N LEU A 62 -14.37 1.95 -3.25
CA LEU A 62 -15.67 2.55 -2.95
C LEU A 62 -15.54 4.06 -2.68
N ASN A 63 -14.53 4.45 -1.90
CA ASN A 63 -14.25 5.85 -1.62
C ASN A 63 -13.78 6.60 -2.88
N ALA A 64 -12.96 5.95 -3.71
CA ALA A 64 -12.54 6.49 -5.00
C ALA A 64 -13.75 6.75 -5.91
N TRP A 65 -14.66 5.80 -6.06
CA TRP A 65 -15.88 5.96 -6.85
C TRP A 65 -16.72 7.16 -6.38
N ARG A 66 -16.92 7.27 -5.06
CA ARG A 66 -17.69 8.38 -4.46
C ARG A 66 -17.04 9.74 -4.68
N ALA A 67 -15.69 9.79 -4.65
CA ALA A 67 -14.91 11.01 -4.78
C ALA A 67 -14.51 11.34 -6.22
N LEU A 68 -14.75 10.44 -7.19
CA LEU A 68 -14.21 10.52 -8.54
C LEU A 68 -14.63 11.80 -9.29
N LYS A 69 -15.85 12.28 -9.08
CA LYS A 69 -16.34 13.55 -9.66
C LYS A 69 -15.53 14.78 -9.22
N ARG A 70 -14.76 14.66 -8.12
CA ARG A 70 -13.90 15.73 -7.56
C ARG A 70 -12.43 15.50 -7.90
N PHE A 71 -12.12 14.50 -8.70
CA PHE A 71 -10.74 14.23 -9.11
C PHE A 71 -10.26 15.30 -10.10
N GLU A 72 -9.32 16.14 -9.68
CA GLU A 72 -8.87 17.33 -10.41
C GLU A 72 -7.67 17.06 -11.34
N THR A 73 -7.29 15.83 -11.60
CA THR A 73 -6.15 15.42 -12.48
C THR A 73 -4.80 16.09 -12.14
N ARG A 74 -4.62 16.56 -10.90
CA ARG A 74 -3.35 17.15 -10.42
C ARG A 74 -2.26 16.11 -10.20
N SER A 75 -2.61 14.84 -10.17
CA SER A 75 -1.73 13.67 -10.09
C SER A 75 -2.27 12.57 -10.99
N SER A 76 -1.49 11.49 -11.21
CA SER A 76 -2.04 10.30 -11.85
C SER A 76 -3.20 9.73 -11.03
N PHE A 77 -4.11 9.01 -11.70
CA PHE A 77 -5.21 8.32 -11.03
C PHE A 77 -4.69 7.32 -9.99
N GLY A 78 -3.63 6.57 -10.34
CA GLY A 78 -2.98 5.63 -9.42
C GLY A 78 -2.45 6.30 -8.14
N THR A 79 -1.75 7.45 -8.27
CA THR A 79 -1.27 8.21 -7.11
C THR A 79 -2.41 8.68 -6.21
N TRP A 80 -3.48 9.19 -6.80
CA TRP A 80 -4.66 9.63 -6.06
C TRP A 80 -5.35 8.45 -5.35
N LEU A 81 -5.48 7.32 -6.03
CA LEU A 81 -6.07 6.10 -5.48
C LEU A 81 -5.22 5.52 -4.32
N HIS A 82 -3.89 5.53 -4.46
CA HIS A 82 -2.98 5.12 -3.37
C HIS A 82 -3.13 6.02 -2.14
N ARG A 83 -3.30 7.33 -2.30
CA ARG A 83 -3.60 8.24 -1.15
C ARG A 83 -4.88 7.84 -0.44
N ILE A 84 -5.92 7.47 -1.19
CA ILE A 84 -7.17 6.97 -0.60
C ILE A 84 -6.92 5.67 0.17
N ALA A 85 -6.20 4.71 -0.41
CA ALA A 85 -5.89 3.43 0.23
C ALA A 85 -5.08 3.60 1.51
N VAL A 86 -4.02 4.43 1.51
CA VAL A 86 -3.24 4.77 2.70
C VAL A 86 -4.13 5.36 3.79
N ASN A 87 -5.01 6.31 3.44
CA ASN A 87 -5.93 6.91 4.39
C ASN A 87 -6.91 5.89 5.00
N VAL A 88 -7.37 4.91 4.22
CA VAL A 88 -8.24 3.82 4.71
C VAL A 88 -7.47 2.97 5.73
N VAL A 89 -6.25 2.54 5.41
CA VAL A 89 -5.41 1.74 6.32
C VAL A 89 -5.14 2.50 7.62
N LEU A 90 -4.70 3.75 7.55
CA LEU A 90 -4.42 4.58 8.73
C LEU A 90 -5.67 4.83 9.58
N SER A 91 -6.84 5.00 8.94
CA SER A 91 -8.11 5.17 9.65
C SER A 91 -8.53 3.89 10.37
N ARG A 92 -8.33 2.72 9.74
CA ARG A 92 -8.59 1.42 10.35
C ARG A 92 -7.71 1.20 11.60
N ARG A 93 -6.40 1.50 11.49
CA ARG A 93 -5.46 1.41 12.62
C ARG A 93 -5.86 2.31 13.78
N ARG A 94 -6.23 3.57 13.51
CA ARG A 94 -6.71 4.51 14.54
C ARG A 94 -7.97 4.00 15.24
N LYS A 95 -8.92 3.44 14.49
CA LYS A 95 -10.15 2.86 15.06
C LYS A 95 -9.82 1.65 15.94
N ALA A 96 -8.93 0.76 15.49
CA ALA A 96 -8.50 -0.40 16.27
C ALA A 96 -7.82 0.04 17.58
N ALA A 97 -6.89 1.00 17.53
CA ALA A 97 -6.23 1.55 18.70
C ALA A 97 -7.22 2.22 19.68
N ALA A 98 -8.26 2.90 19.18
CA ALA A 98 -9.27 3.53 20.02
C ALA A 98 -10.24 2.53 20.68
N GLN A 99 -10.36 1.30 20.14
CA GLN A 99 -11.19 0.23 20.72
C GLN A 99 -10.47 -0.55 21.82
N VAL A 100 -9.15 -0.46 21.88
CA VAL A 100 -8.36 -1.02 22.97
C VAL A 100 -8.35 0.01 24.10
N GLU A 101 -9.24 -0.12 25.08
CA GLU A 101 -9.26 0.66 26.33
C GLU A 101 -8.08 0.22 27.24
N LEU A 102 -6.85 0.42 26.82
CA LEU A 102 -5.67 0.30 27.68
C LEU A 102 -4.94 1.65 27.65
N PRO A 103 -4.47 2.14 28.82
CA PRO A 103 -3.62 3.33 28.84
C PRO A 103 -2.42 3.09 27.91
N PRO A 104 -1.90 4.13 27.24
CA PRO A 104 -0.76 3.98 26.36
C PRO A 104 0.43 3.48 27.19
N LEU A 105 0.76 2.22 27.04
CA LEU A 105 2.05 1.69 27.45
C LEU A 105 3.09 2.41 26.60
N PRO A 106 4.21 2.85 27.22
CA PRO A 106 5.33 3.36 26.44
C PRO A 106 5.70 2.30 25.42
N ALA A 107 5.88 2.71 24.16
CA ALA A 107 6.25 1.81 23.08
C ALA A 107 7.59 1.15 23.42
N ASP A 108 7.54 -0.05 23.96
CA ASP A 108 8.71 -0.90 24.09
C ASP A 108 9.21 -1.26 22.69
N PRO A 109 10.52 -1.14 22.44
CA PRO A 109 11.08 -1.38 21.11
C PRO A 109 11.08 -2.85 20.69
N ASP A 110 10.55 -3.79 21.48
CA ASP A 110 10.74 -5.23 21.33
C ASP A 110 9.44 -6.05 21.30
N GLU A 111 8.36 -5.56 20.68
CA GLU A 111 7.27 -6.48 20.35
C GLU A 111 7.61 -7.30 19.10
N GLU A 112 8.25 -8.45 19.35
CA GLU A 112 8.22 -9.62 18.49
C GLU A 112 6.77 -10.11 18.34
N SER A 113 6.12 -9.73 17.26
CA SER A 113 4.96 -10.45 16.76
C SER A 113 5.13 -10.64 15.27
N ALA A 114 5.90 -11.66 14.95
CA ALA A 114 6.08 -12.14 13.58
C ALA A 114 5.14 -13.31 13.34
N GLU A 115 3.87 -13.03 13.03
CA GLU A 115 3.12 -13.96 12.21
C GLU A 115 3.45 -13.68 10.74
N ALA A 116 3.87 -14.74 10.05
CA ALA A 116 4.29 -14.67 8.66
C ALA A 116 3.16 -14.12 7.78
N PRO A 117 3.45 -13.21 6.83
CA PRO A 117 2.46 -12.74 5.87
C PRO A 117 1.93 -13.93 5.06
N GLY A 118 0.61 -13.90 4.79
CA GLY A 118 -0.11 -14.96 4.10
C GLY A 118 0.49 -15.42 2.77
N GLU A 119 0.01 -16.57 2.34
CA GLU A 119 0.48 -17.40 1.22
C GLU A 119 1.05 -16.60 0.03
N TRP A 120 2.38 -16.68 -0.09
CA TRP A 120 3.10 -16.28 -1.28
C TRP A 120 2.88 -17.36 -2.34
N THR A 121 2.59 -16.96 -3.56
CA THR A 121 2.50 -17.89 -4.68
C THR A 121 3.84 -18.61 -4.86
N LEU A 122 3.81 -19.90 -5.17
CA LEU A 122 4.99 -20.78 -5.28
C LEU A 122 6.06 -20.31 -6.27
N ASP A 123 5.70 -19.36 -7.16
CA ASP A 123 6.57 -18.83 -8.22
C ASP A 123 7.39 -17.59 -7.80
N THR A 124 7.26 -17.11 -6.55
CA THR A 124 8.03 -15.94 -6.09
C THR A 124 9.47 -16.34 -5.79
N PRO A 125 10.50 -15.71 -6.38
CA PRO A 125 11.90 -15.98 -6.09
C PRO A 125 12.20 -15.89 -4.59
N VAL A 126 13.07 -16.75 -4.07
CA VAL A 126 13.42 -16.83 -2.63
C VAL A 126 13.88 -15.48 -2.10
N GLU A 127 14.73 -14.77 -2.85
CA GLU A 127 15.24 -13.43 -2.50
C GLU A 127 14.11 -12.40 -2.30
N VAL A 128 13.06 -12.44 -3.14
CA VAL A 128 11.92 -11.53 -3.01
C VAL A 128 11.12 -11.85 -1.75
N ARG A 129 10.95 -13.14 -1.42
CA ARG A 129 10.25 -13.57 -0.20
C ARG A 129 10.99 -13.14 1.07
N GLU A 130 12.32 -13.22 1.06
CA GLU A 130 13.17 -12.78 2.17
C GLU A 130 13.06 -11.25 2.37
N ILE A 131 13.11 -10.48 1.30
CA ILE A 131 12.94 -9.02 1.36
C ILE A 131 11.55 -8.66 1.90
N GLU A 132 10.50 -9.28 1.38
CA GLU A 132 9.13 -9.02 1.85
C GLU A 132 8.95 -9.40 3.33
N ALA A 133 9.52 -10.51 3.78
CA ALA A 133 9.51 -10.91 5.18
C ALA A 133 10.30 -9.92 6.06
N ALA A 134 11.47 -9.44 5.58
CA ALA A 134 12.24 -8.43 6.28
C ALA A 134 11.48 -7.10 6.41
N VAL A 135 10.80 -6.67 5.34
CA VAL A 135 9.95 -5.46 5.34
C VAL A 135 8.74 -5.64 6.28
N ALA A 136 8.09 -6.80 6.26
CA ALA A 136 6.98 -7.09 7.15
C ALA A 136 7.36 -7.05 8.63
N GLY A 137 8.60 -7.40 8.96
CA GLY A 137 9.13 -7.33 10.34
C GLY A 137 9.59 -5.94 10.79
N LEU A 138 9.45 -4.90 9.98
CA LEU A 138 9.79 -3.53 10.40
C LEU A 138 8.72 -2.95 11.33
N PRO A 139 9.11 -2.04 12.27
CA PRO A 139 8.16 -1.21 13.00
C PRO A 139 7.23 -0.46 12.03
N GLU A 140 5.98 -0.24 12.43
CA GLU A 140 4.91 0.25 11.57
C GLU A 140 5.29 1.50 10.76
N GLY A 141 5.73 2.57 11.40
CA GLY A 141 6.12 3.80 10.70
C GLY A 141 7.30 3.61 9.75
N ALA A 142 8.28 2.79 10.13
CA ALA A 142 9.44 2.48 9.30
C ALA A 142 9.03 1.66 8.07
N ARG A 143 8.14 0.69 8.24
CA ARG A 143 7.57 -0.12 7.17
C ARG A 143 6.79 0.75 6.18
N ASP A 144 5.88 1.60 6.68
CA ASP A 144 5.07 2.48 5.83
C ASP A 144 5.95 3.42 4.99
N ALA A 145 7.02 3.99 5.57
CA ALA A 145 7.97 4.82 4.84
C ALA A 145 8.71 4.02 3.74
N VAL A 146 9.15 2.79 4.01
CA VAL A 146 9.78 1.91 3.00
C VAL A 146 8.79 1.55 1.91
N VAL A 147 7.58 1.15 2.26
CA VAL A 147 6.54 0.79 1.30
C VAL A 147 6.31 1.95 0.33
N LEU A 148 6.06 3.14 0.83
CA LEU A 148 5.77 4.28 -0.04
C LEU A 148 7.00 4.75 -0.82
N CYS A 149 8.15 4.92 -0.17
CA CYS A 149 9.32 5.52 -0.82
C CYS A 149 10.13 4.53 -1.65
N ALA A 150 10.38 3.31 -1.14
CA ALA A 150 11.25 2.36 -1.80
C ALA A 150 10.50 1.42 -2.75
N ILE A 151 9.29 0.99 -2.42
CA ILE A 151 8.52 0.04 -3.24
C ILE A 151 7.66 0.78 -4.27
N TYR A 152 6.96 1.83 -3.86
CA TYR A 152 6.06 2.58 -4.74
C TYR A 152 6.69 3.83 -5.36
N GLY A 153 7.92 4.19 -4.99
CA GLY A 153 8.69 5.26 -5.63
C GLY A 153 8.23 6.68 -5.30
N TYR A 154 7.45 6.89 -4.23
CA TYR A 154 7.06 8.22 -3.81
C TYR A 154 8.23 9.00 -3.21
N SER A 155 8.29 10.29 -3.50
CA SER A 155 9.23 11.21 -2.84
C SER A 155 8.91 11.33 -1.34
N HIS A 156 9.90 11.73 -0.54
CA HIS A 156 9.70 11.94 0.90
C HIS A 156 8.55 12.91 1.23
N PRO A 157 8.40 14.07 0.53
CA PRO A 157 7.27 14.95 0.75
C PRO A 157 5.92 14.31 0.45
N GLU A 158 5.82 13.53 -0.66
CA GLU A 158 4.58 12.84 -1.03
C GLU A 158 4.21 11.75 -0.02
N ALA A 159 5.18 10.92 0.37
CA ALA A 159 4.97 9.87 1.37
C ALA A 159 4.59 10.48 2.74
N ALA A 160 5.27 11.54 3.16
CA ALA A 160 4.96 12.25 4.40
C ALA A 160 3.52 12.81 4.39
N GLN A 161 3.10 13.40 3.26
CA GLN A 161 1.73 13.89 3.07
C GLN A 161 0.71 12.75 3.14
N MET A 162 1.01 11.59 2.51
CA MET A 162 0.13 10.42 2.55
C MET A 162 -0.01 9.86 3.97
N LEU A 163 1.10 9.81 4.73
CA LEU A 163 1.14 9.28 6.09
C LEU A 163 0.63 10.27 7.14
N GLY A 164 0.46 11.54 6.77
CA GLY A 164 0.06 12.60 7.72
C GLY A 164 1.14 12.94 8.75
N VAL A 165 2.41 12.82 8.38
CA VAL A 165 3.58 13.12 9.23
C VAL A 165 4.43 14.23 8.63
N ALA A 166 5.36 14.79 9.43
CA ALA A 166 6.35 15.73 8.90
C ALA A 166 7.35 15.01 7.96
N GLU A 167 7.87 15.71 6.94
CA GLU A 167 8.86 15.15 6.03
C GLU A 167 10.11 14.64 6.75
N GLY A 168 10.56 15.36 7.79
CA GLY A 168 11.68 14.93 8.65
C GLY A 168 11.41 13.60 9.35
N THR A 169 10.17 13.38 9.82
CA THR A 169 9.72 12.11 10.41
C THR A 169 9.77 10.98 9.38
N CYS A 170 9.27 11.22 8.17
CA CYS A 170 9.32 10.22 7.09
C CYS A 170 10.78 9.84 6.76
N LYS A 171 11.67 10.82 6.63
CA LYS A 171 13.12 10.58 6.41
C LYS A 171 13.76 9.78 7.56
N ALA A 172 13.46 10.11 8.81
CA ALA A 172 13.98 9.41 9.99
C ALA A 172 13.49 7.94 10.01
N GLN A 173 12.20 7.70 9.72
CA GLN A 173 11.63 6.35 9.63
C GLN A 173 12.28 5.54 8.50
N LEU A 174 12.52 6.15 7.34
CA LEU A 174 13.19 5.48 6.24
C LEU A 174 14.65 5.16 6.56
N HIS A 175 15.35 6.05 7.26
CA HIS A 175 16.72 5.80 7.73
C HIS A 175 16.76 4.63 8.71
N ARG A 176 15.85 4.62 9.72
CA ARG A 176 15.70 3.51 10.67
C ARG A 176 15.40 2.19 9.97
N ALA A 177 14.47 2.21 9.02
CA ALA A 177 14.13 1.03 8.24
C ALA A 177 15.33 0.43 7.49
N ARG A 178 16.12 1.28 6.83
CA ARG A 178 17.33 0.84 6.12
C ARG A 178 18.36 0.19 7.04
N ALA A 179 18.56 0.74 8.24
CA ALA A 179 19.46 0.15 9.23
C ALA A 179 18.97 -1.24 9.68
N LEU A 180 17.67 -1.38 9.97
CA LEU A 180 17.08 -2.65 10.37
C LEU A 180 17.10 -3.70 9.24
N LEU A 181 16.79 -3.29 8.00
CA LEU A 181 16.84 -4.19 6.84
C LEU A 181 18.26 -4.66 6.56
N ARG A 182 19.27 -3.76 6.66
CA ARG A 182 20.66 -4.15 6.49
C ARG A 182 21.08 -5.19 7.52
N ALA A 183 20.76 -4.97 8.79
CA ALA A 183 21.08 -5.90 9.86
C ALA A 183 20.40 -7.29 9.69
N ARG A 184 19.26 -7.35 9.01
CA ARG A 184 18.56 -8.62 8.77
C ARG A 184 19.00 -9.34 7.50
N LEU A 185 19.42 -8.60 6.48
CA LEU A 185 19.70 -9.15 5.13
C LEU A 185 21.20 -9.32 4.86
N GLU A 186 22.07 -8.65 5.62
CA GLU A 186 23.51 -8.92 5.55
C GLU A 186 23.78 -10.22 6.34
N PRO A 187 24.23 -11.31 5.70
CA PRO A 187 24.68 -12.48 6.44
C PRO A 187 25.83 -12.05 7.33
N GLU A 188 25.77 -12.46 8.62
CA GLU A 188 26.91 -12.28 9.53
C GLU A 188 28.15 -12.86 8.83
N SER A 189 29.03 -11.95 8.40
CA SER A 189 30.39 -12.32 7.98
C SER A 189 31.09 -12.79 9.26
N HIS A 190 30.94 -14.07 9.58
CA HIS A 190 31.74 -14.67 10.63
C HIS A 190 33.19 -14.73 10.13
N PRO A 191 34.16 -14.22 10.90
CA PRO A 191 35.57 -14.32 10.58
C PRO A 191 36.07 -15.76 10.63
#